data_0add23a57853786cf7ff0b5fd1572333
#
_entry.id   0add23a57853786cf7ff0b5fd1572333
#
_cell.length_a   1.000
_cell.length_b   1.000
_cell.length_c   1.000
_cell.angle_alpha   90.00
_cell.angle_beta   90.00
_cell.angle_gamma   90.00
#
_symmetry.space_group_name_H-M   'P 1'
#
loop_
_entity.id
_entity.type
_entity.pdbx_description
1 polymer ?
#
loop_
_entity_poly.entity_id
_entity_poly.type
_entity_poly.pdbx_seq_one_letter_code
_entity_poly.pdbx_strand_id
1 'polypeptide(L)'
;MRPVRPADLDALLEIAATSGTGMTTVPSSPEAMSRRIEQSARAFAGTGPARAEDVFFFALDDGERAVGMASIFPALGQDRPFYTYRVSHLATQVPELDIRADTDVLHLVNDYHGYTEIGTLLVGEAARGQGAGRLLSLSRFAFLAAHRARFGQDVMAEIRGWFDEDERSPFWDAVAARFFHMSFEEADERSAQDFRFIADLMPKYPIYTELLPEDARAVIGKPHPTSQYAMRMLAAEGFEYERCVDIFDGGPSVECRLDRIRTVRMARTLKVVIGDEADPGKELVANASGPFAALIASGPVTAETVTITRGQADRLDLGEGDEALVTPLRAVPKEARP
;
A
#
# COMPACT_ATOMS: atom_id res chain seq x y z
N MET A 1 -7.43 -0.98 14.38
CA MET A 1 -6.24 -1.56 13.71
C MET A 1 -5.11 -1.68 14.73
N ARG A 2 -4.35 -2.76 14.70
CA ARG A 2 -3.24 -3.05 15.62
C ARG A 2 -2.16 -3.88 14.90
N PRO A 3 -0.94 -4.04 15.47
CA PRO A 3 0.02 -5.03 14.99
C PRO A 3 -0.59 -6.44 14.98
N VAL A 4 -0.18 -7.26 14.01
CA VAL A 4 -0.58 -8.68 13.95
C VAL A 4 -0.03 -9.45 15.14
N ARG A 5 -0.72 -10.53 15.50
CA ARG A 5 -0.35 -11.47 16.57
C ARG A 5 -0.30 -12.90 16.00
N PRO A 6 0.44 -13.84 16.62
CA PRO A 6 0.43 -15.23 16.20
C PRO A 6 -0.98 -15.86 16.15
N ALA A 7 -1.87 -15.43 17.03
CA ALA A 7 -3.27 -15.89 17.06
C ALA A 7 -4.10 -15.44 15.84
N ASP A 8 -3.63 -14.49 15.05
CA ASP A 8 -4.35 -14.01 13.86
C ASP A 8 -4.11 -14.91 12.63
N LEU A 9 -3.19 -15.88 12.70
CA LEU A 9 -2.70 -16.68 11.55
C LEU A 9 -3.84 -17.23 10.69
N ASP A 10 -4.77 -17.96 11.27
CA ASP A 10 -5.86 -18.61 10.54
C ASP A 10 -6.78 -17.58 9.86
N ALA A 11 -7.14 -16.51 10.58
CA ALA A 11 -7.97 -15.45 10.03
C ALA A 11 -7.27 -14.70 8.89
N LEU A 12 -5.96 -14.45 9.00
CA LEU A 12 -5.18 -13.82 7.93
C LEU A 12 -5.05 -14.71 6.70
N LEU A 13 -4.92 -16.03 6.86
CA LEU A 13 -4.93 -16.99 5.74
C LEU A 13 -6.27 -17.05 5.04
N GLU A 14 -7.39 -17.03 5.78
CA GLU A 14 -8.73 -16.94 5.19
C GLU A 14 -8.90 -15.66 4.37
N ILE A 15 -8.41 -14.51 4.88
CA ILE A 15 -8.46 -13.24 4.16
C ILE A 15 -7.54 -13.30 2.93
N ALA A 16 -6.32 -13.85 3.05
CA ALA A 16 -5.37 -13.99 1.96
C ALA A 16 -5.94 -14.84 0.81
N ALA A 17 -6.69 -15.90 1.11
CA ALA A 17 -7.34 -16.75 0.11
C ALA A 17 -8.39 -16.00 -0.75
N THR A 18 -8.83 -14.81 -0.32
CA THR A 18 -9.74 -13.95 -1.10
C THR A 18 -9.01 -12.94 -2.01
N SER A 19 -7.66 -12.92 -1.97
CA SER A 19 -6.87 -12.07 -2.85
C SER A 19 -6.95 -12.58 -4.29
N GLY A 20 -7.04 -11.67 -5.26
CA GLY A 20 -6.91 -12.03 -6.67
C GLY A 20 -5.44 -12.13 -7.10
N THR A 21 -5.23 -12.62 -8.30
CA THR A 21 -3.93 -12.63 -8.99
C THR A 21 -3.29 -11.23 -8.99
N GLY A 22 -1.98 -11.13 -8.81
CA GLY A 22 -1.25 -9.84 -8.78
C GLY A 22 -1.19 -9.17 -7.41
N MET A 23 -1.64 -9.80 -6.33
CA MET A 23 -1.45 -9.31 -4.95
C MET A 23 -0.14 -9.85 -4.34
N THR A 24 0.97 -9.56 -4.96
CA THR A 24 2.31 -10.15 -4.71
C THR A 24 2.83 -9.96 -3.29
N THR A 25 2.37 -8.93 -2.57
CA THR A 25 2.77 -8.66 -1.18
C THR A 25 1.99 -9.47 -0.14
N VAL A 26 0.95 -10.21 -0.54
CA VAL A 26 0.13 -11.04 0.36
C VAL A 26 0.77 -12.43 0.52
N PRO A 27 1.13 -12.87 1.75
CA PRO A 27 1.66 -14.21 1.94
C PRO A 27 0.62 -15.29 1.59
N SER A 28 0.97 -16.23 0.72
CA SER A 28 0.05 -17.25 0.18
C SER A 28 0.09 -18.59 0.94
N SER A 29 1.11 -18.83 1.79
CA SER A 29 1.22 -20.06 2.56
C SER A 29 1.26 -19.82 4.07
N PRO A 30 0.88 -20.82 4.89
CA PRO A 30 0.95 -20.74 6.36
C PRO A 30 2.37 -20.40 6.85
N GLU A 31 3.40 -20.97 6.23
CA GLU A 31 4.80 -20.75 6.60
C GLU A 31 5.23 -19.32 6.26
N ALA A 32 4.83 -18.81 5.10
CA ALA A 32 5.12 -17.43 4.69
C ALA A 32 4.39 -16.43 5.60
N MET A 33 3.13 -16.69 5.94
CA MET A 33 2.34 -15.86 6.85
C MET A 33 2.94 -15.85 8.25
N SER A 34 3.31 -17.01 8.80
CA SER A 34 3.97 -17.13 10.11
C SER A 34 5.28 -16.36 10.15
N ARG A 35 6.14 -16.51 9.13
CA ARG A 35 7.39 -15.74 9.01
C ARG A 35 7.13 -14.24 8.96
N ARG A 36 6.11 -13.80 8.24
CA ARG A 36 5.71 -12.39 8.15
C ARG A 36 5.27 -11.84 9.52
N ILE A 37 4.50 -12.62 10.30
CA ILE A 37 4.08 -12.26 11.67
C ILE A 37 5.30 -12.12 12.58
N GLU A 38 6.25 -13.06 12.53
CA GLU A 38 7.48 -12.99 13.32
C GLU A 38 8.38 -11.80 12.94
N GLN A 39 8.54 -11.53 11.64
CA GLN A 39 9.27 -10.35 11.15
C GLN A 39 8.63 -9.06 11.69
N SER A 40 7.30 -9.00 11.63
CA SER A 40 6.54 -7.86 12.14
C SER A 40 6.73 -7.67 13.65
N ALA A 41 6.67 -8.72 14.44
CA ALA A 41 6.90 -8.62 15.88
C ALA A 41 8.29 -8.04 16.21
N ARG A 42 9.33 -8.46 15.47
CA ARG A 42 10.69 -7.89 15.61
C ARG A 42 10.75 -6.43 15.18
N ALA A 43 10.10 -6.07 14.07
CA ALA A 43 10.06 -4.70 13.58
C ALA A 43 9.40 -3.75 14.58
N PHE A 44 8.27 -4.14 15.17
CA PHE A 44 7.58 -3.33 16.18
C PHE A 44 8.37 -3.19 17.48
N ALA A 45 9.16 -4.20 17.87
CA ALA A 45 10.01 -4.15 19.05
C ALA A 45 11.25 -3.24 18.88
N GLY A 46 11.64 -2.94 17.64
CA GLY A 46 12.77 -2.07 17.33
C GLY A 46 12.46 -0.59 17.59
N THR A 47 13.47 0.19 18.02
CA THR A 47 13.33 1.63 18.34
C THR A 47 14.11 2.56 17.40
N GLY A 48 15.05 2.01 16.62
CA GLY A 48 15.88 2.76 15.67
C GLY A 48 15.24 2.92 14.29
N PRO A 49 15.99 3.44 13.28
CA PRO A 49 15.58 3.41 11.87
C PRO A 49 15.17 1.99 11.47
N ALA A 50 14.10 1.89 10.70
CA ALA A 50 13.63 0.59 10.21
C ALA A 50 14.62 0.06 9.16
N ARG A 51 14.85 -1.25 9.16
CA ARG A 51 15.78 -1.95 8.26
C ARG A 51 15.02 -2.46 7.04
N ALA A 52 15.75 -2.76 5.98
CA ALA A 52 15.17 -3.25 4.72
C ALA A 52 14.38 -4.57 4.89
N GLU A 53 14.82 -5.42 5.81
CA GLU A 53 14.13 -6.67 6.13
C GLU A 53 12.94 -6.52 7.10
N ASP A 54 12.71 -5.34 7.69
CA ASP A 54 11.59 -5.11 8.60
C ASP A 54 10.26 -5.06 7.79
N VAL A 55 9.20 -5.55 8.41
CA VAL A 55 7.83 -5.42 7.90
C VAL A 55 6.93 -5.03 9.05
N PHE A 56 6.23 -3.91 8.92
CA PHE A 56 5.17 -3.53 9.87
C PHE A 56 3.85 -4.08 9.34
N PHE A 57 3.44 -5.20 9.89
CA PHE A 57 2.23 -5.90 9.47
C PHE A 57 1.11 -5.69 10.48
N PHE A 58 -0.05 -5.24 9.99
CA PHE A 58 -1.19 -4.84 10.81
C PHE A 58 -2.40 -5.70 10.53
N ALA A 59 -3.20 -5.93 11.55
CA ALA A 59 -4.54 -6.50 11.47
C ALA A 59 -5.60 -5.46 11.78
N LEU A 60 -6.68 -5.46 11.03
CA LEU A 60 -7.94 -4.85 11.42
C LEU A 60 -8.72 -5.89 12.22
N ASP A 61 -9.06 -5.53 13.46
CA ASP A 61 -9.71 -6.39 14.42
C ASP A 61 -11.14 -5.86 14.67
N ASP A 62 -12.15 -6.71 14.57
CA ASP A 62 -13.55 -6.36 14.86
C ASP A 62 -13.92 -6.52 16.33
N GLY A 63 -13.01 -7.06 17.14
CA GLY A 63 -13.17 -7.37 18.57
C GLY A 63 -13.18 -8.87 18.85
N GLU A 64 -13.36 -9.71 17.83
CA GLU A 64 -13.35 -11.17 17.92
C GLU A 64 -12.18 -11.77 17.14
N ARG A 65 -11.93 -11.26 15.93
CA ARG A 65 -10.89 -11.76 15.01
C ARG A 65 -10.35 -10.69 14.07
N ALA A 66 -9.27 -11.00 13.38
CA ALA A 66 -8.79 -10.19 12.28
C ALA A 66 -9.75 -10.28 11.07
N VAL A 67 -10.15 -9.12 10.54
CA VAL A 67 -11.06 -8.98 9.38
C VAL A 67 -10.43 -8.22 8.22
N GLY A 68 -9.16 -7.85 8.34
CA GLY A 68 -8.38 -7.21 7.29
C GLY A 68 -6.92 -7.11 7.68
N MET A 69 -6.06 -6.84 6.69
CA MET A 69 -4.63 -6.71 6.88
C MET A 69 -4.03 -5.59 6.02
N ALA A 70 -2.90 -5.04 6.47
CA ALA A 70 -2.12 -4.06 5.72
C ALA A 70 -0.66 -4.09 6.16
N SER A 71 0.26 -3.72 5.28
CA SER A 71 1.70 -3.69 5.59
C SER A 71 2.33 -2.34 5.26
N ILE A 72 3.48 -2.09 5.91
CA ILE A 72 4.45 -1.08 5.54
C ILE A 72 5.80 -1.80 5.41
N PHE A 73 6.47 -1.61 4.27
CA PHE A 73 7.81 -2.11 3.96
C PHE A 73 8.76 -0.92 3.91
N PRO A 74 9.64 -0.75 4.89
CA PRO A 74 10.62 0.33 4.87
C PRO A 74 11.76 0.03 3.91
N ALA A 75 12.41 1.08 3.41
CA ALA A 75 13.70 0.99 2.74
C ALA A 75 13.76 0.02 1.54
N LEU A 76 12.77 0.09 0.62
CA LEU A 76 12.75 -0.68 -0.62
C LEU A 76 14.08 -0.63 -1.36
N GLY A 77 14.44 -1.71 -2.02
CA GLY A 77 15.63 -1.77 -2.86
C GLY A 77 16.97 -1.85 -2.12
N GLN A 78 17.00 -1.76 -0.78
CA GLN A 78 18.25 -1.81 -0.01
C GLN A 78 18.74 -3.25 0.26
N ASP A 79 17.82 -4.18 0.47
CA ASP A 79 18.15 -5.61 0.64
C ASP A 79 18.24 -6.31 -0.73
N ARG A 80 17.31 -6.00 -1.62
CA ARG A 80 17.21 -6.51 -2.99
C ARG A 80 16.72 -5.41 -3.93
N PRO A 81 17.15 -5.38 -5.21
CA PRO A 81 16.65 -4.39 -6.16
C PRO A 81 15.12 -4.42 -6.26
N PHE A 82 14.50 -3.25 -6.34
CA PHE A 82 13.08 -3.08 -6.58
C PHE A 82 12.91 -2.46 -7.96
N TYR A 83 12.50 -3.27 -8.93
CA TYR A 83 12.41 -2.87 -10.33
C TYR A 83 11.00 -2.41 -10.69
N THR A 84 10.93 -1.32 -11.44
CA THR A 84 9.72 -0.84 -12.11
C THR A 84 10.05 -0.44 -13.55
N TYR A 85 9.03 -0.28 -14.39
CA TYR A 85 9.21 0.39 -15.67
C TYR A 85 8.83 1.87 -15.55
N ARG A 86 9.75 2.77 -15.87
CA ARG A 86 9.45 4.17 -16.11
C ARG A 86 8.96 4.34 -17.53
N VAL A 87 7.77 4.92 -17.70
CA VAL A 87 7.14 5.21 -19.00
C VAL A 87 7.56 6.60 -19.45
N SER A 88 8.49 6.68 -20.39
CA SER A 88 8.98 7.93 -20.97
C SER A 88 8.28 8.21 -22.29
N HIS A 89 7.90 9.48 -22.53
CA HIS A 89 7.31 9.90 -23.78
C HIS A 89 8.39 10.38 -24.75
N LEU A 90 8.38 9.84 -25.97
CA LEU A 90 9.29 10.20 -27.06
C LEU A 90 8.47 10.79 -28.21
N ALA A 91 8.66 12.09 -28.46
CA ALA A 91 8.08 12.79 -29.60
C ALA A 91 9.13 12.97 -30.71
N THR A 92 8.82 12.51 -31.91
CA THR A 92 9.69 12.66 -33.09
C THR A 92 8.92 13.39 -34.18
N GLN A 93 9.55 14.38 -34.79
CA GLN A 93 8.99 15.09 -35.93
C GLN A 93 10.01 15.08 -37.10
N VAL A 94 9.51 14.71 -38.27
CA VAL A 94 10.27 14.72 -39.52
C VAL A 94 9.55 15.68 -40.47
N PRO A 95 9.92 16.99 -40.48
CA PRO A 95 9.21 18.02 -41.24
C PRO A 95 9.15 17.76 -42.74
N GLU A 96 10.23 17.19 -43.31
CA GLU A 96 10.34 16.90 -44.74
C GLU A 96 9.34 15.85 -45.22
N LEU A 97 8.81 15.03 -44.29
CA LEU A 97 7.85 13.97 -44.59
C LEU A 97 6.45 14.30 -44.05
N ASP A 98 6.30 15.44 -43.38
CA ASP A 98 5.11 15.80 -42.61
C ASP A 98 4.68 14.69 -41.62
N ILE A 99 5.67 14.00 -41.05
CA ILE A 99 5.45 12.92 -40.09
C ILE A 99 5.75 13.43 -38.71
N ARG A 100 4.76 13.24 -37.80
CA ARG A 100 4.95 13.31 -36.37
C ARG A 100 4.64 11.94 -35.77
N ALA A 101 5.56 11.40 -34.99
CA ALA A 101 5.38 10.14 -34.26
C ALA A 101 5.60 10.39 -32.76
N ASP A 102 4.58 10.09 -31.99
CA ASP A 102 4.64 10.13 -30.52
C ASP A 102 4.56 8.68 -30.03
N THR A 103 5.51 8.23 -29.22
CA THR A 103 5.54 6.88 -28.67
C THR A 103 5.96 6.91 -27.20
N ASP A 104 5.48 5.94 -26.43
CA ASP A 104 5.97 5.71 -25.09
C ASP A 104 7.03 4.59 -25.10
N VAL A 105 7.97 4.70 -24.17
CA VAL A 105 9.11 3.77 -24.04
C VAL A 105 9.20 3.35 -22.57
N LEU A 106 9.26 2.04 -22.34
CA LEU A 106 9.44 1.46 -21.02
C LEU A 106 10.93 1.30 -20.72
N HIS A 107 11.40 1.96 -19.67
CA HIS A 107 12.77 1.85 -19.16
C HIS A 107 12.75 1.09 -17.84
N LEU A 108 13.45 -0.04 -17.76
CA LEU A 108 13.65 -0.75 -16.49
C LEU A 108 14.52 0.11 -15.57
N VAL A 109 13.97 0.46 -14.39
CA VAL A 109 14.60 1.36 -13.42
C VAL A 109 14.51 0.80 -12.01
N ASN A 110 15.24 1.41 -11.09
CA ASN A 110 15.30 1.10 -9.66
C ASN A 110 15.14 2.42 -8.86
N ASP A 111 14.18 3.23 -9.27
CA ASP A 111 14.03 4.61 -8.78
C ASP A 111 13.46 4.67 -7.36
N TYR A 112 12.77 3.60 -6.92
CA TYR A 112 12.20 3.49 -5.56
C TYR A 112 13.18 3.00 -4.49
N HIS A 113 14.49 3.02 -4.78
CA HIS A 113 15.51 2.66 -3.80
C HIS A 113 15.46 3.57 -2.55
N GLY A 114 15.24 2.97 -1.39
CA GLY A 114 15.12 3.67 -0.11
C GLY A 114 13.74 4.23 0.21
N TYR A 115 12.76 4.08 -0.69
CA TYR A 115 11.37 4.46 -0.41
C TYR A 115 10.74 3.54 0.65
N THR A 116 9.69 4.06 1.29
CA THR A 116 8.79 3.24 2.11
C THR A 116 7.60 2.82 1.26
N GLU A 117 7.33 1.52 1.16
CA GLU A 117 6.13 1.02 0.49
C GLU A 117 5.00 0.79 1.50
N ILE A 118 3.79 1.19 1.12
CA ILE A 118 2.55 0.80 1.78
C ILE A 118 1.81 -0.23 0.93
N GLY A 119 1.74 -1.46 1.39
CA GLY A 119 1.19 -2.59 0.63
C GLY A 119 0.20 -3.46 1.41
N THR A 120 -0.10 -4.61 0.86
CA THR A 120 -0.87 -5.70 1.48
C THR A 120 -2.26 -5.27 2.02
N LEU A 121 -2.89 -4.22 1.43
CA LEU A 121 -4.18 -3.76 1.93
C LEU A 121 -5.31 -4.67 1.44
N LEU A 122 -5.79 -5.53 2.32
CA LEU A 122 -6.86 -6.47 2.03
C LEU A 122 -7.89 -6.48 3.16
N VAL A 123 -9.17 -6.52 2.78
CA VAL A 123 -10.30 -6.57 3.73
C VAL A 123 -11.15 -7.80 3.41
N GLY A 124 -11.41 -8.62 4.40
CA GLY A 124 -12.29 -9.77 4.30
C GLY A 124 -13.70 -9.36 3.86
N GLU A 125 -14.39 -10.23 3.13
CA GLU A 125 -15.66 -9.91 2.48
C GLU A 125 -16.72 -9.38 3.45
N ALA A 126 -16.84 -9.95 4.63
CA ALA A 126 -17.82 -9.55 5.64
C ALA A 126 -17.62 -8.12 6.16
N ALA A 127 -16.39 -7.58 6.09
CA ALA A 127 -16.07 -6.22 6.55
C ALA A 127 -16.03 -5.18 5.42
N ARG A 128 -16.22 -5.59 4.16
CA ARG A 128 -16.24 -4.66 3.02
C ARG A 128 -17.45 -3.71 3.08
N GLY A 129 -17.26 -2.50 2.58
CA GLY A 129 -18.34 -1.49 2.53
C GLY A 129 -18.59 -0.73 3.84
N GLN A 130 -17.98 -1.14 4.95
CA GLN A 130 -18.18 -0.55 6.29
C GLN A 130 -17.08 0.45 6.70
N GLY A 131 -16.26 0.89 5.77
CA GLY A 131 -15.14 1.80 6.06
C GLY A 131 -13.85 1.12 6.53
N ALA A 132 -13.83 -0.20 6.61
CA ALA A 132 -12.68 -1.01 7.05
C ALA A 132 -11.41 -0.74 6.24
N GLY A 133 -11.51 -0.74 4.91
CA GLY A 133 -10.37 -0.44 4.04
C GLY A 133 -9.83 0.98 4.23
N ARG A 134 -10.72 1.95 4.51
CA ARG A 134 -10.31 3.31 4.82
C ARG A 134 -9.56 3.39 6.16
N LEU A 135 -10.07 2.74 7.20
CA LEU A 135 -9.40 2.68 8.49
C LEU A 135 -8.02 2.04 8.36
N LEU A 136 -7.90 0.90 7.67
CA LEU A 136 -6.62 0.25 7.39
C LEU A 136 -5.64 1.18 6.65
N SER A 137 -6.12 1.84 5.60
CA SER A 137 -5.27 2.74 4.80
C SER A 137 -4.75 3.91 5.62
N LEU A 138 -5.63 4.65 6.29
CA LEU A 138 -5.27 5.86 7.04
C LEU A 138 -4.45 5.56 8.31
N SER A 139 -4.69 4.43 8.95
CA SER A 139 -3.93 4.03 10.14
C SER A 139 -2.46 3.77 9.83
N ARG A 140 -2.10 3.32 8.62
CA ARG A 140 -0.69 3.22 8.21
C ARG A 140 -0.02 4.60 8.19
N PHE A 141 -0.72 5.62 7.69
CA PHE A 141 -0.21 7.01 7.69
C PHE A 141 -0.12 7.59 9.10
N ALA A 142 -1.05 7.24 9.99
CA ALA A 142 -0.95 7.60 11.41
C ALA A 142 0.30 6.96 12.06
N PHE A 143 0.58 5.70 11.73
CA PHE A 143 1.80 5.03 12.19
C PHE A 143 3.07 5.71 11.65
N LEU A 144 3.11 6.03 10.36
CA LEU A 144 4.20 6.79 9.75
C LEU A 144 4.37 8.18 10.39
N ALA A 145 3.27 8.88 10.72
CA ALA A 145 3.30 10.16 11.40
C ALA A 145 3.92 10.07 12.81
N ALA A 146 3.54 9.04 13.57
CA ALA A 146 4.05 8.79 14.92
C ALA A 146 5.54 8.39 14.94
N HIS A 147 6.01 7.71 13.91
CA HIS A 147 7.34 7.09 13.87
C HIS A 147 8.20 7.59 12.70
N ARG A 148 8.07 8.87 12.31
CA ARG A 148 8.74 9.46 11.12
C ARG A 148 10.23 9.17 11.03
N ALA A 149 10.95 9.19 12.17
CA ALA A 149 12.39 8.94 12.20
C ALA A 149 12.80 7.52 11.80
N ARG A 150 11.86 6.60 11.69
CA ARG A 150 12.09 5.20 11.30
C ARG A 150 12.03 4.97 9.80
N PHE A 151 11.46 5.90 9.05
CA PHE A 151 11.11 5.72 7.63
C PHE A 151 11.82 6.72 6.72
N GLY A 152 11.91 6.37 5.43
CA GLY A 152 12.37 7.27 4.38
C GLY A 152 11.46 8.48 4.19
N GLN A 153 11.95 9.47 3.43
CA GLN A 153 11.17 10.70 3.14
C GLN A 153 10.09 10.49 2.08
N ASP A 154 10.22 9.46 1.29
CA ASP A 154 9.34 9.19 0.16
C ASP A 154 8.60 7.87 0.39
N VAL A 155 7.30 7.89 0.09
CA VAL A 155 6.38 6.77 0.29
C VAL A 155 5.74 6.43 -1.03
N MET A 156 5.71 5.14 -1.37
CA MET A 156 5.09 4.66 -2.60
C MET A 156 4.06 3.56 -2.32
N ALA A 157 3.24 3.26 -3.31
CA ALA A 157 2.36 2.10 -3.34
C ALA A 157 2.25 1.58 -4.78
N GLU A 158 2.36 0.27 -4.95
CA GLU A 158 1.95 -0.40 -6.18
C GLU A 158 0.45 -0.68 -6.15
N ILE A 159 -0.21 -0.38 -7.25
CA ILE A 159 -1.64 -0.64 -7.44
C ILE A 159 -1.77 -1.76 -8.45
N ARG A 160 -2.43 -2.84 -8.06
CA ARG A 160 -2.71 -3.99 -8.93
C ARG A 160 -3.12 -3.51 -10.33
N GLY A 161 -2.44 -4.00 -11.35
CA GLY A 161 -2.71 -3.71 -12.74
C GLY A 161 -3.97 -4.38 -13.26
N TRP A 162 -4.23 -4.20 -14.54
CA TRP A 162 -5.43 -4.68 -15.18
C TRP A 162 -5.30 -6.17 -15.58
N PHE A 163 -6.33 -6.95 -15.23
CA PHE A 163 -6.52 -8.33 -15.64
C PHE A 163 -7.88 -8.46 -16.30
N ASP A 164 -8.02 -9.38 -17.26
CA ASP A 164 -9.28 -9.71 -17.89
C ASP A 164 -10.18 -10.61 -17.00
N GLU A 165 -11.33 -11.03 -17.52
CA GLU A 165 -12.29 -11.88 -16.80
C GLU A 165 -11.74 -13.29 -16.51
N ASP A 166 -10.73 -13.72 -17.25
CA ASP A 166 -10.03 -14.99 -17.07
C ASP A 166 -8.75 -14.86 -16.20
N GLU A 167 -8.58 -13.74 -15.47
CA GLU A 167 -7.42 -13.39 -14.63
C GLU A 167 -6.09 -13.39 -15.43
N ARG A 168 -6.10 -13.01 -16.72
CA ARG A 168 -4.92 -12.86 -17.57
C ARG A 168 -4.52 -11.41 -17.69
N SER A 169 -3.22 -11.13 -17.63
CA SER A 169 -2.67 -9.80 -17.85
C SER A 169 -2.12 -9.68 -19.29
N PRO A 170 -2.73 -8.85 -20.16
CA PRO A 170 -2.17 -8.59 -21.48
C PRO A 170 -0.76 -8.00 -21.44
N PHE A 171 -0.44 -7.21 -20.40
CA PHE A 171 0.89 -6.68 -20.21
C PHE A 171 1.91 -7.79 -19.90
N TRP A 172 1.57 -8.71 -18.98
CA TRP A 172 2.42 -9.88 -18.69
C TRP A 172 2.70 -10.69 -19.96
N ASP A 173 1.66 -11.06 -20.70
CA ASP A 173 1.76 -11.91 -21.89
C ASP A 173 2.64 -11.24 -22.99
N ALA A 174 2.55 -9.92 -23.13
CA ALA A 174 3.29 -9.17 -24.13
C ALA A 174 4.74 -8.84 -23.75
N VAL A 175 5.04 -8.69 -22.47
CA VAL A 175 6.34 -8.23 -21.96
C VAL A 175 7.02 -9.35 -21.19
N ALA A 176 6.70 -9.55 -19.92
CA ALA A 176 7.47 -10.39 -19.03
C ALA A 176 7.45 -11.88 -19.42
N ALA A 177 6.32 -12.43 -19.82
CA ALA A 177 6.22 -13.84 -20.26
C ALA A 177 7.17 -14.21 -21.38
N ARG A 178 7.53 -13.23 -22.26
CA ARG A 178 8.48 -13.43 -23.36
C ARG A 178 9.90 -13.75 -22.92
N PHE A 179 10.26 -13.31 -21.71
CA PHE A 179 11.60 -13.46 -21.14
C PHE A 179 11.63 -14.53 -20.05
N PHE A 180 10.57 -14.65 -19.27
CA PHE A 180 10.51 -15.61 -18.15
C PHE A 180 10.15 -17.01 -18.58
N HIS A 181 9.40 -17.20 -19.67
CA HIS A 181 8.91 -18.50 -20.15
C HIS A 181 8.16 -19.30 -19.08
N MET A 182 7.40 -18.62 -18.23
CA MET A 182 6.58 -19.20 -17.17
C MET A 182 5.26 -18.41 -17.02
N SER A 183 4.29 -18.94 -16.26
CA SER A 183 3.05 -18.23 -15.98
C SER A 183 3.27 -17.06 -15.02
N PHE A 184 2.27 -16.16 -14.92
CA PHE A 184 2.28 -15.06 -13.94
C PHE A 184 2.39 -15.61 -12.53
N GLU A 185 1.56 -16.59 -12.19
CA GLU A 185 1.50 -17.21 -10.85
C GLU A 185 2.84 -17.86 -10.48
N GLU A 186 3.47 -18.56 -11.42
CA GLU A 186 4.77 -19.19 -11.19
C GLU A 186 5.86 -18.12 -10.95
N ALA A 187 5.84 -17.01 -11.70
CA ALA A 187 6.78 -15.92 -11.50
C ALA A 187 6.57 -15.20 -10.18
N ASP A 188 5.31 -14.98 -9.78
CA ASP A 188 4.94 -14.38 -8.51
C ASP A 188 5.42 -15.24 -7.32
N GLU A 189 5.11 -16.53 -7.32
CA GLU A 189 5.58 -17.47 -6.30
C GLU A 189 7.10 -17.50 -6.18
N ARG A 190 7.82 -17.53 -7.32
CA ARG A 190 9.28 -17.52 -7.34
C ARG A 190 9.86 -16.20 -6.85
N SER A 191 9.23 -15.09 -7.19
CA SER A 191 9.69 -13.76 -6.76
C SER A 191 9.65 -13.60 -5.24
N ALA A 192 8.69 -14.23 -4.59
CA ALA A 192 8.61 -14.26 -3.13
C ALA A 192 9.77 -15.03 -2.47
N GLN A 193 10.38 -15.99 -3.19
CA GLN A 193 11.45 -16.85 -2.68
C GLN A 193 12.84 -16.32 -3.07
N ASP A 194 13.06 -16.00 -4.33
CA ASP A 194 14.32 -15.47 -4.85
C ASP A 194 14.06 -14.46 -5.98
N PHE A 195 14.30 -13.19 -5.69
CA PHE A 195 14.06 -12.08 -6.63
C PHE A 195 15.17 -11.92 -7.69
N ARG A 196 16.31 -12.62 -7.56
CA ARG A 196 17.48 -12.44 -8.42
C ARG A 196 17.21 -12.81 -9.87
N PHE A 197 16.36 -13.82 -10.12
CA PHE A 197 16.03 -14.25 -11.47
C PHE A 197 15.37 -13.13 -12.30
N ILE A 198 14.68 -12.20 -11.65
CA ILE A 198 14.07 -11.04 -12.33
C ILE A 198 15.15 -10.18 -12.96
N ALA A 199 16.19 -9.82 -12.18
CA ALA A 199 17.31 -9.03 -12.69
C ALA A 199 18.04 -9.68 -13.86
N ASP A 200 18.09 -11.03 -13.88
CA ASP A 200 18.77 -11.78 -14.91
C ASP A 200 17.95 -11.94 -16.19
N LEU A 201 16.63 -12.10 -16.08
CA LEU A 201 15.73 -12.38 -17.20
C LEU A 201 15.07 -11.13 -17.80
N MET A 202 14.87 -10.06 -17.01
CA MET A 202 14.24 -8.85 -17.54
C MET A 202 15.05 -8.18 -18.64
N PRO A 203 14.39 -7.63 -19.68
CA PRO A 203 15.08 -6.92 -20.76
C PRO A 203 15.79 -5.67 -20.23
N LYS A 204 17.10 -5.59 -20.50
CA LYS A 204 17.96 -4.47 -20.05
C LYS A 204 17.88 -3.24 -20.98
N TYR A 205 17.30 -3.41 -22.17
CA TYR A 205 17.13 -2.32 -23.14
C TYR A 205 15.69 -1.81 -23.12
N PRO A 206 15.48 -0.52 -23.44
CA PRO A 206 14.15 0.07 -23.47
C PRO A 206 13.21 -0.66 -24.44
N ILE A 207 11.93 -0.77 -24.07
CA ILE A 207 10.88 -1.38 -24.89
C ILE A 207 10.01 -0.26 -25.45
N TYR A 208 9.94 -0.13 -26.76
CA TYR A 208 9.02 0.78 -27.44
C TYR A 208 7.61 0.19 -27.37
N THR A 209 6.66 0.94 -26.82
CA THR A 209 5.29 0.43 -26.63
C THR A 209 4.58 0.17 -27.96
N GLU A 210 4.97 0.86 -29.02
CA GLU A 210 4.44 0.60 -30.38
C GLU A 210 4.75 -0.82 -30.90
N LEU A 211 5.72 -1.51 -30.33
CA LEU A 211 6.03 -2.91 -30.66
C LEU A 211 5.14 -3.90 -29.90
N LEU A 212 4.39 -3.43 -28.89
CA LEU A 212 3.48 -4.26 -28.13
C LEU A 212 2.11 -4.34 -28.79
N PRO A 213 1.34 -5.42 -28.56
CA PRO A 213 -0.06 -5.51 -28.95
C PRO A 213 -0.89 -4.36 -28.36
N GLU A 214 -1.96 -3.97 -29.05
CA GLU A 214 -2.80 -2.83 -28.67
C GLU A 214 -3.44 -3.01 -27.27
N ASP A 215 -3.90 -4.23 -26.97
CA ASP A 215 -4.48 -4.58 -25.66
C ASP A 215 -3.46 -4.43 -24.53
N ALA A 216 -2.23 -4.83 -24.72
CA ALA A 216 -1.14 -4.64 -23.75
C ALA A 216 -0.81 -3.16 -23.54
N ARG A 217 -0.76 -2.37 -24.63
CA ARG A 217 -0.54 -0.91 -24.52
C ARG A 217 -1.66 -0.21 -23.75
N ALA A 218 -2.90 -0.60 -24.01
CA ALA A 218 -4.09 0.01 -23.42
C ALA A 218 -4.19 -0.18 -21.89
N VAL A 219 -3.41 -1.10 -21.30
CA VAL A 219 -3.45 -1.39 -19.87
C VAL A 219 -2.23 -0.88 -19.10
N ILE A 220 -1.22 -0.33 -19.78
CA ILE A 220 -0.04 0.27 -19.12
C ILE A 220 -0.50 1.43 -18.20
N GLY A 221 -0.21 1.32 -16.91
CA GLY A 221 -0.61 2.28 -15.90
C GLY A 221 -2.10 2.27 -15.55
N LYS A 222 -2.85 1.26 -16.00
CA LYS A 222 -4.28 1.11 -15.71
C LYS A 222 -4.49 0.25 -14.47
N PRO A 223 -5.14 0.79 -13.42
CA PRO A 223 -5.44 0.00 -12.23
C PRO A 223 -6.55 -1.01 -12.50
N HIS A 224 -6.50 -2.16 -11.83
CA HIS A 224 -7.60 -3.12 -11.82
C HIS A 224 -8.90 -2.45 -11.32
N PRO A 225 -10.08 -2.81 -11.83
CA PRO A 225 -11.36 -2.22 -11.41
C PRO A 225 -11.58 -2.25 -9.89
N THR A 226 -11.21 -3.35 -9.21
CA THR A 226 -11.32 -3.48 -7.75
C THR A 226 -10.36 -2.58 -6.98
N SER A 227 -9.25 -2.16 -7.59
CA SER A 227 -8.22 -1.31 -6.97
C SER A 227 -8.46 0.19 -7.15
N GLN A 228 -9.44 0.58 -7.97
CA GLN A 228 -9.76 2.00 -8.21
C GLN A 228 -10.12 2.77 -6.93
N TYR A 229 -10.79 2.11 -5.97
CA TYR A 229 -11.10 2.76 -4.69
C TYR A 229 -9.83 3.03 -3.88
N ALA A 230 -8.89 2.08 -3.82
CA ALA A 230 -7.59 2.27 -3.18
C ALA A 230 -6.80 3.42 -3.83
N MET A 231 -6.77 3.48 -5.15
CA MET A 231 -6.14 4.57 -5.90
C MET A 231 -6.74 5.95 -5.53
N ARG A 232 -8.08 6.05 -5.47
CA ARG A 232 -8.75 7.31 -5.05
C ARG A 232 -8.45 7.69 -3.61
N MET A 233 -8.34 6.71 -2.70
CA MET A 233 -7.94 6.98 -1.31
C MET A 233 -6.52 7.55 -1.25
N LEU A 234 -5.58 6.98 -2.00
CA LEU A 234 -4.21 7.46 -2.05
C LEU A 234 -4.10 8.84 -2.69
N ALA A 235 -4.80 9.09 -3.79
CA ALA A 235 -4.87 10.42 -4.40
C ALA A 235 -5.44 11.48 -3.44
N ALA A 236 -6.44 11.12 -2.60
CA ALA A 236 -6.97 12.01 -1.56
C ALA A 236 -5.95 12.31 -0.44
N GLU A 237 -4.94 11.47 -0.27
CA GLU A 237 -3.81 11.67 0.65
C GLU A 237 -2.64 12.42 0.00
N GLY A 238 -2.67 12.66 -1.32
CA GLY A 238 -1.65 13.41 -2.05
C GLY A 238 -0.68 12.53 -2.85
N PHE A 239 -0.98 11.25 -3.03
CA PHE A 239 -0.19 10.38 -3.91
C PHE A 239 -0.47 10.70 -5.37
N GLU A 240 0.56 10.70 -6.18
CA GLU A 240 0.54 11.01 -7.61
C GLU A 240 1.15 9.87 -8.41
N TYR A 241 0.70 9.70 -9.65
CA TYR A 241 1.24 8.74 -10.61
C TYR A 241 2.33 9.42 -11.44
N GLU A 242 3.59 9.07 -11.17
CA GLU A 242 4.77 9.63 -11.83
C GLU A 242 5.26 8.79 -13.02
N ARG A 243 4.32 8.12 -13.70
CA ARG A 243 4.57 7.28 -14.88
C ARG A 243 5.54 6.11 -14.63
N CYS A 244 5.51 5.54 -13.43
CA CYS A 244 6.14 4.26 -13.14
C CYS A 244 5.08 3.17 -13.04
N VAL A 245 5.38 1.99 -13.57
CA VAL A 245 4.46 0.84 -13.56
C VAL A 245 5.19 -0.41 -13.09
N ASP A 246 4.44 -1.30 -12.47
CA ASP A 246 4.89 -2.62 -12.06
C ASP A 246 5.41 -3.42 -13.26
N ILE A 247 6.46 -4.24 -13.03
CA ILE A 247 7.13 -5.00 -14.08
C ILE A 247 6.35 -6.24 -14.53
N PHE A 248 5.39 -6.72 -13.73
CA PHE A 248 4.61 -7.92 -14.00
C PHE A 248 3.26 -7.61 -14.67
N ASP A 249 2.46 -6.74 -14.05
CA ASP A 249 1.09 -6.48 -14.51
C ASP A 249 0.89 -5.10 -15.15
N GLY A 250 1.95 -4.27 -15.18
CA GLY A 250 1.89 -2.91 -15.75
C GLY A 250 1.02 -1.95 -14.93
N GLY A 251 0.64 -2.32 -13.71
CA GLY A 251 -0.15 -1.48 -12.81
C GLY A 251 0.59 -0.23 -12.38
N PRO A 252 -0.12 0.87 -12.04
CA PRO A 252 0.53 2.12 -11.69
C PRO A 252 1.17 2.08 -10.31
N SER A 253 2.41 2.54 -10.22
CA SER A 253 3.04 2.90 -8.96
C SER A 253 2.75 4.37 -8.66
N VAL A 254 2.29 4.67 -7.45
CA VAL A 254 1.98 6.03 -7.01
C VAL A 254 2.86 6.41 -5.83
N GLU A 255 3.22 7.68 -5.73
CA GLU A 255 4.17 8.14 -4.71
C GLU A 255 3.77 9.46 -4.08
N CYS A 256 4.24 9.71 -2.86
CA CYS A 256 4.08 10.96 -2.15
C CYS A 256 5.23 11.16 -1.15
N ARG A 257 5.70 12.36 -0.98
CA ARG A 257 6.59 12.67 0.14
C ARG A 257 5.86 12.50 1.47
N LEU A 258 6.52 11.87 2.44
CA LEU A 258 5.97 11.61 3.77
C LEU A 258 5.40 12.86 4.43
N ASP A 259 6.10 13.99 4.32
CA ASP A 259 5.68 15.28 4.88
C ASP A 259 4.51 15.95 4.13
N ARG A 260 4.17 15.46 2.94
CA ARG A 260 3.03 15.94 2.12
C ARG A 260 1.80 15.07 2.25
N ILE A 261 1.92 13.82 2.74
CA ILE A 261 0.77 12.96 2.98
C ILE A 261 -0.20 13.69 3.92
N ARG A 262 -1.44 13.84 3.48
CA ARG A 262 -2.45 14.64 4.20
C ARG A 262 -2.63 14.17 5.65
N THR A 263 -2.84 12.89 5.87
CA THR A 263 -3.02 12.32 7.22
C THR A 263 -1.80 12.60 8.10
N VAL A 264 -0.59 12.48 7.56
CA VAL A 264 0.67 12.78 8.29
C VAL A 264 0.77 14.27 8.63
N ARG A 265 0.41 15.15 7.69
CA ARG A 265 0.49 16.61 7.86
C ARG A 265 -0.55 17.15 8.82
N MET A 266 -1.74 16.53 8.85
CA MET A 266 -2.85 16.96 9.69
C MET A 266 -2.86 16.32 11.07
N ALA A 267 -1.93 15.41 11.33
CA ALA A 267 -1.80 14.72 12.61
C ALA A 267 -1.43 15.70 13.73
N ARG A 268 -2.16 15.63 14.84
CA ARG A 268 -1.96 16.44 16.06
C ARG A 268 -1.92 15.53 17.26
N THR A 269 -1.12 15.87 18.25
CA THR A 269 -1.14 15.22 19.56
C THR A 269 -2.10 15.97 20.45
N LEU A 270 -3.13 15.27 20.96
CA LEU A 270 -4.17 15.81 21.84
C LEU A 270 -4.29 14.97 23.10
N LYS A 271 -4.79 15.59 24.19
CA LYS A 271 -5.09 14.89 25.44
C LYS A 271 -6.40 14.12 25.34
N VAL A 272 -6.42 12.90 25.85
CA VAL A 272 -7.60 12.05 25.89
C VAL A 272 -8.52 12.48 27.03
N VAL A 273 -9.79 12.65 26.70
CA VAL A 273 -10.91 12.78 27.66
C VAL A 273 -11.82 11.59 27.48
N ILE A 274 -12.19 10.93 28.58
CA ILE A 274 -13.10 9.78 28.53
C ILE A 274 -14.53 10.28 28.78
N GLY A 275 -15.43 10.07 27.80
CA GLY A 275 -16.82 10.48 27.85
C GLY A 275 -17.78 9.43 27.32
N ASP A 276 -19.07 9.64 27.53
CA ASP A 276 -20.13 8.70 27.12
C ASP A 276 -20.77 9.04 25.76
N GLU A 277 -20.35 10.13 25.11
CA GLU A 277 -20.94 10.60 23.86
C GLU A 277 -20.40 9.83 22.67
N ALA A 278 -21.31 9.19 21.94
CA ALA A 278 -21.08 8.53 20.67
C ALA A 278 -21.69 9.38 19.53
N ASP A 279 -20.93 10.34 19.00
CA ASP A 279 -21.26 10.96 17.70
C ASP A 279 -20.54 10.16 16.59
N PRO A 280 -21.13 9.97 15.38
CA PRO A 280 -20.43 9.28 14.29
C PRO A 280 -19.05 9.87 14.05
N GLY A 281 -18.01 9.07 14.34
CA GLY A 281 -16.64 9.52 14.40
C GLY A 281 -16.13 10.13 13.09
N LYS A 282 -15.50 11.27 13.19
CA LYS A 282 -14.87 12.01 12.09
C LYS A 282 -13.36 12.10 12.20
N GLU A 283 -12.80 11.49 13.26
CA GLU A 283 -11.39 11.55 13.57
C GLU A 283 -10.79 10.15 13.64
N LEU A 284 -9.61 9.98 13.04
CA LEU A 284 -8.74 8.86 13.30
C LEU A 284 -7.97 9.15 14.57
N VAL A 285 -8.05 8.28 15.56
CA VAL A 285 -7.31 8.37 16.83
C VAL A 285 -6.39 7.17 16.96
N ALA A 286 -5.14 7.42 17.30
CA ALA A 286 -4.15 6.37 17.50
C ALA A 286 -3.34 6.56 18.78
N ASN A 287 -3.05 5.46 19.47
CA ASN A 287 -1.99 5.40 20.45
C ASN A 287 -0.64 5.31 19.73
N ALA A 288 0.22 6.30 19.95
CA ALA A 288 1.54 6.39 19.33
C ALA A 288 2.67 6.22 20.37
N SER A 289 2.36 6.25 21.64
CA SER A 289 3.35 6.21 22.76
C SER A 289 3.54 4.81 23.33
N GLY A 290 2.56 3.93 23.15
CA GLY A 290 2.57 2.54 23.58
C GLY A 290 2.47 1.56 22.40
N PRO A 291 1.91 0.36 22.61
CA PRO A 291 1.56 -0.54 21.53
C PRO A 291 0.64 0.16 20.54
N PHE A 292 1.06 0.26 19.28
CA PHE A 292 0.27 0.99 18.29
C PHE A 292 -1.13 0.40 18.12
N ALA A 293 -2.13 1.22 18.30
CA ALA A 293 -3.52 0.91 17.97
C ALA A 293 -4.19 2.14 17.37
N ALA A 294 -5.13 1.95 16.45
CA ALA A 294 -5.86 3.05 15.83
C ALA A 294 -7.32 2.66 15.58
N LEU A 295 -8.22 3.64 15.75
CA LEU A 295 -9.64 3.51 15.46
C LEU A 295 -10.24 4.83 15.00
N ILE A 296 -11.49 4.80 14.54
CA ILE A 296 -12.27 6.01 14.29
C ILE A 296 -13.02 6.35 15.58
N ALA A 297 -12.71 7.52 16.15
CA ALA A 297 -13.31 7.98 17.39
C ALA A 297 -14.71 8.58 17.20
N SER A 298 -15.52 8.50 18.21
CA SER A 298 -16.89 8.97 18.25
C SER A 298 -17.10 9.97 19.38
N GLY A 299 -16.41 11.09 19.38
CA GLY A 299 -16.60 12.13 20.36
C GLY A 299 -16.07 13.47 19.89
N PRO A 300 -16.39 14.57 20.60
CA PRO A 300 -15.94 15.89 20.24
C PRO A 300 -14.42 16.05 20.32
N VAL A 301 -13.89 16.86 19.42
CA VAL A 301 -12.48 17.23 19.36
C VAL A 301 -12.36 18.74 19.49
N THR A 302 -11.49 19.18 20.41
CA THR A 302 -11.14 20.59 20.61
C THR A 302 -9.73 20.88 20.08
N ALA A 303 -9.20 22.06 20.39
CA ALA A 303 -7.80 22.39 20.08
C ALA A 303 -6.80 21.54 20.90
N GLU A 304 -7.16 21.08 22.08
CA GLU A 304 -6.27 20.44 23.06
C GLU A 304 -6.67 19.00 23.43
N THR A 305 -7.94 18.62 23.21
CA THR A 305 -8.48 17.36 23.66
C THR A 305 -9.23 16.58 22.57
N VAL A 306 -9.26 15.27 22.71
CA VAL A 306 -10.14 14.36 21.98
C VAL A 306 -10.94 13.55 22.98
N THR A 307 -12.26 13.53 22.81
CA THR A 307 -13.13 12.70 23.65
C THR A 307 -13.32 11.33 22.99
N ILE A 308 -13.10 10.27 23.75
CA ILE A 308 -13.32 8.87 23.33
C ILE A 308 -14.13 8.13 24.41
N THR A 309 -14.86 7.09 24.00
CA THR A 309 -15.59 6.28 24.97
C THR A 309 -14.64 5.39 25.79
N ARG A 310 -15.10 4.88 26.94
CA ARG A 310 -14.31 3.93 27.74
C ARG A 310 -13.87 2.72 26.91
N GLY A 311 -14.78 2.12 26.13
CA GLY A 311 -14.45 0.97 25.29
C GLY A 311 -13.47 1.29 24.16
N GLN A 312 -13.43 2.54 23.67
CA GLN A 312 -12.41 3.00 22.71
C GLN A 312 -11.06 3.21 23.40
N ALA A 313 -11.06 3.78 24.60
CA ALA A 313 -9.87 3.96 25.43
C ALA A 313 -9.19 2.61 25.72
N ASP A 314 -9.97 1.61 26.15
CA ASP A 314 -9.49 0.25 26.42
C ASP A 314 -8.87 -0.39 25.14
N ARG A 315 -9.50 -0.21 23.97
CA ARG A 315 -8.97 -0.72 22.69
C ARG A 315 -7.69 -0.01 22.21
N LEU A 316 -7.51 1.23 22.60
CA LEU A 316 -6.32 2.02 22.30
C LEU A 316 -5.22 1.86 23.36
N ASP A 317 -5.50 1.24 24.49
CA ASP A 317 -4.61 1.21 25.66
C ASP A 317 -4.24 2.64 26.10
N LEU A 318 -5.27 3.50 26.26
CA LEU A 318 -5.14 4.91 26.66
C LEU A 318 -6.03 5.21 27.87
N GLY A 319 -5.50 5.99 28.81
CA GLY A 319 -6.20 6.53 29.96
C GLY A 319 -6.63 7.99 29.82
N GLU A 320 -7.38 8.48 30.81
CA GLU A 320 -7.70 9.91 30.93
C GLU A 320 -6.43 10.75 31.02
N GLY A 321 -6.31 11.78 30.17
CA GLY A 321 -5.16 12.67 30.14
C GLY A 321 -3.94 12.18 29.37
N ASP A 322 -3.95 10.94 28.85
CA ASP A 322 -2.90 10.43 27.98
C ASP A 322 -2.86 11.19 26.64
N GLU A 323 -1.77 11.07 25.91
CA GLU A 323 -1.63 11.65 24.59
C GLU A 323 -2.03 10.69 23.49
N ALA A 324 -2.90 11.15 22.58
CA ALA A 324 -3.28 10.43 21.38
C ALA A 324 -2.92 11.21 20.13
N LEU A 325 -2.51 10.51 19.08
CA LEU A 325 -2.37 11.09 17.74
C LEU A 325 -3.75 11.14 17.09
N VAL A 326 -4.16 12.33 16.64
CA VAL A 326 -5.50 12.57 16.09
C VAL A 326 -5.39 13.20 14.71
N THR A 327 -6.15 12.67 13.75
CA THR A 327 -6.22 13.20 12.39
C THR A 327 -7.66 13.26 11.89
N PRO A 328 -8.13 14.41 11.37
CA PRO A 328 -9.48 14.54 10.84
C PRO A 328 -9.66 13.71 9.57
N LEU A 329 -10.76 12.94 9.51
CA LEU A 329 -11.14 12.17 8.34
C LEU A 329 -11.64 13.10 7.23
N ARG A 330 -11.20 12.87 5.99
CA ARG A 330 -11.70 13.55 4.80
C ARG A 330 -12.59 12.61 3.98
N ALA A 331 -13.66 13.14 3.40
CA ALA A 331 -14.44 12.38 2.42
C ALA A 331 -13.55 12.00 1.21
N VAL A 332 -13.60 10.73 0.81
CA VAL A 332 -12.94 10.27 -0.43
C VAL A 332 -13.81 10.75 -1.61
N PRO A 333 -13.24 11.42 -2.62
CA PRO A 333 -14.01 11.84 -3.80
C PRO A 333 -14.65 10.63 -4.50
N LYS A 334 -15.89 10.79 -4.99
CA LYS A 334 -16.60 9.73 -5.74
C LYS A 334 -15.97 9.47 -7.11
N GLU A 335 -15.34 10.50 -7.67
CA GLU A 335 -14.65 10.44 -8.96
C GLU A 335 -13.18 10.79 -8.77
N ALA A 336 -12.29 10.06 -9.45
CA ALA A 336 -10.91 10.50 -9.56
C ALA A 336 -10.89 11.80 -10.38
N ARG A 337 -10.21 12.84 -9.92
CA ARG A 337 -9.85 13.93 -10.81
C ARG A 337 -8.78 13.39 -11.77
N PRO A 338 -8.94 13.65 -13.06
CA PRO A 338 -7.96 13.24 -14.08
C PRO A 338 -6.56 13.81 -13.81
#